data_55fc657308ccbbe456ff48c324e8424c
#
_entry.id   55fc657308ccbbe456ff48c324e8424c
#
_cell.length_a   1.000
_cell.length_b   1.000
_cell.length_c   1.000
_cell.angle_alpha   90.00
_cell.angle_beta   90.00
_cell.angle_gamma   90.00
#
_symmetry.space_group_name_H-M   'P 1'
#
loop_
_entity.id
_entity.type
_entity.pdbx_description
1 polymer ?
#
loop_
_entity_poly.entity_id
_entity_poly.type
_entity_poly.pdbx_seq_one_letter_code
_entity_poly.pdbx_strand_id
1 'polypeptide(L)'
;MTENVANGFTTDIEEDTLENEDYRRVLYTGENTQLVLMTLQPGEEIGLETHSDIDQFIRIEAGTAQVVLDDEEISLEDDDIVVIPDGAEHNVTNTSEEEALRLYTLYSPPEHPDGTVHATKQDEPEDH
;
A
#
# COMPACT_ATOMS: atom_id res chain seq x y z
N MET A 1 16.14 -11.01 1.80
CA MET A 1 17.17 -10.12 1.27
C MET A 1 16.65 -9.37 0.06
N THR A 2 16.90 -8.07 0.04
CA THR A 2 16.40 -7.18 -1.00
C THR A 2 17.51 -6.92 -2.02
N GLU A 3 17.25 -7.19 -3.29
CA GLU A 3 18.23 -6.86 -4.31
C GLU A 3 17.61 -6.79 -5.71
N ASN A 4 18.22 -6.00 -6.56
CA ASN A 4 17.86 -5.97 -7.97
C ASN A 4 18.59 -7.09 -8.68
N VAL A 5 17.89 -7.81 -9.52
CA VAL A 5 18.44 -8.89 -10.31
C VAL A 5 18.14 -8.63 -11.78
N ALA A 6 19.13 -8.79 -12.64
CA ALA A 6 18.98 -8.74 -14.12
C ALA A 6 17.67 -8.11 -14.61
N ASN A 7 17.51 -6.84 -14.61
CA ASN A 7 16.30 -6.14 -15.07
C ASN A 7 15.06 -6.37 -14.21
N GLY A 8 15.26 -6.80 -12.97
CA GLY A 8 14.14 -7.07 -12.07
C GLY A 8 14.51 -6.81 -10.62
N PHE A 9 13.66 -7.26 -9.73
CA PHE A 9 13.80 -7.03 -8.30
C PHE A 9 13.30 -8.25 -7.55
N THR A 10 13.99 -8.63 -6.48
CA THR A 10 13.56 -9.72 -5.63
C THR A 10 13.79 -9.36 -4.16
N THR A 11 12.90 -9.84 -3.31
CA THR A 11 13.00 -9.61 -1.88
C THR A 11 12.13 -10.64 -1.15
N ASP A 12 12.32 -10.76 0.17
CA ASP A 12 11.39 -11.48 1.03
C ASP A 12 10.29 -10.48 1.41
N ILE A 13 9.19 -10.49 0.66
CA ILE A 13 8.16 -9.46 0.79
C ILE A 13 7.42 -9.51 2.13
N GLU A 14 7.23 -10.71 2.68
CA GLU A 14 6.58 -10.82 3.98
C GLU A 14 7.45 -10.18 5.06
N GLU A 15 8.73 -10.53 5.08
CA GLU A 15 9.65 -9.98 6.06
C GLU A 15 9.75 -8.47 5.94
N ASP A 16 9.93 -7.95 4.73
CA ASP A 16 10.03 -6.51 4.51
C ASP A 16 8.77 -5.78 4.97
N THR A 17 7.61 -6.34 4.66
CA THR A 17 6.34 -5.71 5.01
C THR A 17 6.13 -5.69 6.52
N LEU A 18 6.45 -6.83 7.19
CA LEU A 18 6.26 -6.94 8.64
C LEU A 18 7.25 -6.08 9.41
N GLU A 19 8.42 -5.82 8.86
CA GLU A 19 9.44 -5.00 9.52
C GLU A 19 9.31 -3.51 9.19
N ASN A 20 8.50 -3.15 8.20
CA ASN A 20 8.34 -1.75 7.81
C ASN A 20 7.61 -0.95 8.89
N GLU A 21 8.18 0.17 9.30
CA GLU A 21 7.56 1.08 10.26
C GLU A 21 7.11 2.40 9.61
N ASP A 22 7.44 2.60 8.36
CA ASP A 22 7.07 3.83 7.65
C ASP A 22 5.63 3.78 7.16
N TYR A 23 4.96 4.93 7.20
CA TYR A 23 3.62 5.03 6.64
C TYR A 23 3.64 4.61 5.18
N ARG A 24 4.61 5.12 4.40
CA ARG A 24 4.77 4.75 2.99
C ARG A 24 6.25 4.63 2.67
N ARG A 25 6.62 3.54 2.03
CA ARG A 25 7.99 3.32 1.60
C ARG A 25 8.00 2.66 0.22
N VAL A 26 8.44 3.39 -0.79
CA VAL A 26 8.59 2.84 -2.14
C VAL A 26 9.80 1.91 -2.13
N LEU A 27 9.57 0.65 -2.43
CA LEU A 27 10.62 -0.36 -2.42
C LEU A 27 11.26 -0.56 -3.78
N TYR A 28 10.45 -0.51 -4.83
CA TYR A 28 10.94 -0.72 -6.20
C TYR A 28 10.03 0.02 -7.19
N THR A 29 10.64 0.67 -8.17
CA THR A 29 9.90 1.34 -9.24
C THR A 29 10.38 0.80 -10.59
N GLY A 30 9.48 0.17 -11.33
CA GLY A 30 9.72 -0.27 -12.69
C GLY A 30 9.01 0.65 -13.67
N GLU A 31 9.06 0.31 -14.96
CA GLU A 31 8.36 1.09 -15.97
C GLU A 31 6.85 0.98 -15.86
N ASN A 32 6.35 -0.19 -15.52
CA ASN A 32 4.92 -0.49 -15.55
C ASN A 32 4.34 -0.92 -14.20
N THR A 33 5.16 -0.97 -13.16
CA THR A 33 4.68 -1.38 -11.84
C THR A 33 5.58 -0.82 -10.75
N GLN A 34 5.02 -0.60 -9.57
CA GLN A 34 5.75 -0.06 -8.44
C GLN A 34 5.31 -0.78 -7.17
N LEU A 35 6.28 -1.22 -6.38
CA LEU A 35 6.03 -1.92 -5.13
C LEU A 35 6.23 -0.97 -3.96
N VAL A 36 5.21 -0.86 -3.11
CA VAL A 36 5.20 0.08 -1.98
C VAL A 36 4.77 -0.64 -0.71
N LEU A 37 5.49 -0.39 0.37
CA LEU A 37 5.13 -0.90 1.70
C LEU A 37 4.41 0.20 2.46
N MET A 38 3.40 -0.18 3.25
CA MET A 38 2.69 0.77 4.09
C MET A 38 2.38 0.18 5.44
N THR A 39 2.49 1.01 6.49
CA THR A 39 2.11 0.65 7.84
C THR A 39 1.20 1.76 8.36
N LEU A 40 -0.04 1.39 8.69
CA LEU A 40 -1.02 2.33 9.22
C LEU A 40 -1.19 2.07 10.71
N GLN A 41 -1.13 3.13 11.50
CA GLN A 41 -1.33 3.02 12.94
C GLN A 41 -2.81 2.73 13.25
N PRO A 42 -3.13 2.26 14.46
CA PRO A 42 -4.54 1.99 14.81
C PRO A 42 -5.45 3.16 14.48
N GLY A 43 -6.54 2.88 13.79
CA GLY A 43 -7.53 3.89 13.41
C GLY A 43 -7.15 4.78 12.24
N GLU A 44 -5.94 4.67 11.73
CA GLU A 44 -5.46 5.52 10.64
C GLU A 44 -6.02 5.06 9.31
N GLU A 45 -6.25 6.00 8.42
CA GLU A 45 -6.72 5.67 7.07
C GLU A 45 -5.82 6.34 6.03
N ILE A 46 -5.80 5.77 4.83
CA ILE A 46 -5.04 6.36 3.72
C ILE A 46 -5.75 7.62 3.24
N GLY A 47 -7.06 7.59 3.16
CA GLY A 47 -7.87 8.68 2.63
C GLY A 47 -8.53 8.26 1.33
N LEU A 48 -9.61 8.96 0.98
CA LEU A 48 -10.35 8.65 -0.22
C LEU A 48 -9.55 9.07 -1.45
N GLU A 49 -9.31 8.14 -2.35
CA GLU A 49 -8.48 8.36 -3.54
C GLU A 49 -9.11 7.76 -4.79
N THR A 50 -8.76 8.35 -5.93
CA THR A 50 -9.09 7.81 -7.23
C THR A 50 -7.84 7.96 -8.08
N HIS A 51 -7.36 6.86 -8.64
CA HIS A 51 -6.20 6.89 -9.52
C HIS A 51 -6.65 6.59 -10.95
N SER A 52 -6.49 7.57 -11.84
CA SER A 52 -6.82 7.39 -13.25
C SER A 52 -5.68 6.68 -13.97
N ASP A 53 -6.03 5.69 -14.76
CA ASP A 53 -5.07 4.92 -15.57
C ASP A 53 -4.10 4.06 -14.75
N ILE A 54 -4.47 3.74 -13.51
CA ILE A 54 -3.64 2.92 -12.62
C ILE A 54 -4.50 1.83 -12.00
N ASP A 55 -4.05 0.59 -12.13
CA ASP A 55 -4.61 -0.52 -11.36
C ASP A 55 -3.78 -0.67 -10.10
N GLN A 56 -4.42 -0.99 -9.01
CA GLN A 56 -3.74 -1.14 -7.72
C GLN A 56 -4.06 -2.49 -7.09
N PHE A 57 -3.04 -3.16 -6.60
CA PHE A 57 -3.17 -4.43 -5.89
C PHE A 57 -2.71 -4.20 -4.45
N ILE A 58 -3.49 -4.67 -3.47
CA ILE A 58 -3.13 -4.54 -2.06
C ILE A 58 -3.22 -5.91 -1.40
N ARG A 59 -2.17 -6.28 -0.67
CA ARG A 59 -2.18 -7.47 0.18
C ARG A 59 -1.95 -7.11 1.62
N ILE A 60 -2.77 -7.66 2.51
CA ILE A 60 -2.64 -7.46 3.95
C ILE A 60 -1.73 -8.56 4.50
N GLU A 61 -0.60 -8.17 5.08
CA GLU A 61 0.31 -9.12 5.72
C GLU A 61 0.00 -9.28 7.21
N ALA A 62 -0.46 -8.22 7.87
CA ALA A 62 -0.83 -8.30 9.28
C ALA A 62 -1.85 -7.23 9.61
N GLY A 63 -2.89 -7.60 10.35
CA GLY A 63 -3.88 -6.67 10.83
C GLY A 63 -5.23 -6.83 10.16
N THR A 64 -6.11 -5.86 10.42
CA THR A 64 -7.46 -5.86 9.85
C THR A 64 -7.71 -4.51 9.19
N ALA A 65 -8.40 -4.54 8.06
CA ALA A 65 -8.68 -3.33 7.31
C ALA A 65 -10.12 -3.33 6.81
N GLN A 66 -10.66 -2.13 6.64
CA GLN A 66 -11.87 -1.96 5.87
C GLN A 66 -11.49 -1.20 4.60
N VAL A 67 -11.88 -1.75 3.47
CA VAL A 67 -11.66 -1.10 2.18
C VAL A 67 -13.02 -0.67 1.66
N VAL A 68 -13.12 0.62 1.33
CA VAL A 68 -14.29 1.11 0.61
C VAL A 68 -13.88 1.17 -0.85
N LEU A 69 -14.64 0.49 -1.71
CA LEU A 69 -14.37 0.43 -3.14
C LEU A 69 -15.64 0.86 -3.84
N ASP A 70 -15.62 2.07 -4.40
CA ASP A 70 -16.81 2.77 -4.84
C ASP A 70 -17.83 2.80 -3.70
N ASP A 71 -18.97 2.14 -3.80
CA ASP A 71 -19.97 2.13 -2.75
C ASP A 71 -19.96 0.88 -1.89
N GLU A 72 -19.01 -0.02 -2.11
CA GLU A 72 -18.94 -1.27 -1.34
C GLU A 72 -17.94 -1.20 -0.22
N GLU A 73 -18.31 -1.76 0.94
CA GLU A 73 -17.42 -1.88 2.08
C GLU A 73 -16.96 -3.33 2.18
N ILE A 74 -15.66 -3.53 2.23
CA ILE A 74 -15.04 -4.85 2.22
C ILE A 74 -14.10 -4.96 3.41
N SER A 75 -14.26 -6.03 4.21
CA SER A 75 -13.36 -6.27 5.35
C SER A 75 -12.27 -7.24 4.94
N LEU A 76 -11.03 -6.88 5.24
CA LEU A 76 -9.86 -7.71 4.93
C LEU A 76 -9.07 -7.98 6.20
N GLU A 77 -8.40 -9.14 6.21
CA GLU A 77 -7.50 -9.50 7.29
C GLU A 77 -6.25 -10.17 6.73
N ASP A 78 -5.39 -10.69 7.58
CA ASP A 78 -4.15 -11.32 7.16
C ASP A 78 -4.37 -12.23 5.96
N ASP A 79 -3.49 -12.09 4.97
CA ASP A 79 -3.46 -12.89 3.75
C ASP A 79 -4.54 -12.57 2.71
N ASP A 80 -5.42 -11.61 3.01
CA ASP A 80 -6.42 -11.18 2.03
C ASP A 80 -5.83 -10.17 1.06
N ILE A 81 -6.42 -10.11 -0.12
CA ILE A 81 -6.02 -9.13 -1.14
C ILE A 81 -7.24 -8.38 -1.65
N VAL A 82 -6.97 -7.21 -2.23
CA VAL A 82 -7.98 -6.51 -3.03
C VAL A 82 -7.30 -5.97 -4.28
N VAL A 83 -8.01 -6.04 -5.40
CA VAL A 83 -7.58 -5.41 -6.65
C VAL A 83 -8.50 -4.23 -6.90
N ILE A 84 -7.92 -3.07 -7.05
CA ILE A 84 -8.66 -1.83 -7.27
C ILE A 84 -8.43 -1.41 -8.72
N PRO A 85 -9.46 -1.53 -9.57
CA PRO A 85 -9.28 -1.19 -10.98
C PRO A 85 -9.14 0.30 -11.20
N ASP A 86 -8.53 0.63 -12.33
CA ASP A 86 -8.38 1.98 -12.82
C ASP A 86 -9.68 2.78 -12.65
N GLY A 87 -9.56 3.94 -12.00
CA GLY A 87 -10.68 4.87 -11.87
C GLY A 87 -11.63 4.61 -10.71
N ALA A 88 -11.50 3.50 -9.99
CA ALA A 88 -12.38 3.22 -8.87
C ALA A 88 -11.98 4.06 -7.64
N GLU A 89 -12.98 4.68 -7.01
CA GLU A 89 -12.76 5.45 -5.79
C GLU A 89 -12.59 4.48 -4.62
N HIS A 90 -11.60 4.73 -3.79
CA HIS A 90 -11.28 3.79 -2.71
C HIS A 90 -10.64 4.45 -1.50
N ASN A 91 -10.74 3.77 -0.36
CA ASN A 91 -10.07 4.15 0.88
C ASN A 91 -9.75 2.88 1.67
N VAL A 92 -8.66 2.91 2.40
CA VAL A 92 -8.24 1.81 3.26
C VAL A 92 -8.09 2.35 4.67
N THR A 93 -8.74 1.70 5.64
CA THR A 93 -8.73 2.11 7.04
C THR A 93 -8.26 0.96 7.91
N ASN A 94 -7.35 1.23 8.85
CA ASN A 94 -6.99 0.25 9.87
C ASN A 94 -8.11 0.23 10.91
N THR A 95 -8.83 -0.88 11.00
CA THR A 95 -9.97 -1.01 11.89
C THR A 95 -9.61 -1.46 13.31
N SER A 96 -8.35 -1.82 13.55
CA SER A 96 -7.91 -2.19 14.89
C SER A 96 -7.67 -0.96 15.75
N GLU A 97 -7.94 -1.07 17.04
CA GLU A 97 -7.64 -0.03 18.01
C GLU A 97 -6.28 -0.27 18.67
N GLU A 98 -5.69 -1.42 18.46
CA GLU A 98 -4.48 -1.84 19.15
C GLU A 98 -3.29 -2.18 18.27
N GLU A 99 -3.54 -2.66 17.05
CA GLU A 99 -2.48 -3.18 16.21
C GLU A 99 -2.31 -2.38 14.93
N ALA A 100 -1.05 -2.27 14.48
CA ALA A 100 -0.75 -1.64 13.20
C ALA A 100 -1.23 -2.54 12.06
N LEU A 101 -1.64 -1.92 10.97
CA LEU A 101 -1.99 -2.60 9.73
C LEU A 101 -0.76 -2.55 8.83
N ARG A 102 -0.29 -3.71 8.40
CA ARG A 102 0.90 -3.81 7.56
C ARG A 102 0.52 -4.43 6.23
N LEU A 103 0.79 -3.70 5.17
CA LEU A 103 0.41 -4.12 3.84
C LEU A 103 1.48 -3.77 2.81
N TYR A 104 1.42 -4.41 1.66
CA TYR A 104 2.14 -3.92 0.51
C TYR A 104 1.17 -3.73 -0.64
N THR A 105 1.53 -2.85 -1.54
CA THR A 105 0.67 -2.51 -2.66
C THR A 105 1.49 -2.39 -3.93
N LEU A 106 0.86 -2.73 -5.05
CA LEU A 106 1.47 -2.58 -6.37
C LEU A 106 0.63 -1.58 -7.15
N TYR A 107 1.29 -0.60 -7.72
CA TYR A 107 0.66 0.36 -8.64
C TYR A 107 1.13 0.06 -10.05
N SER A 108 0.22 -0.08 -10.97
CA SER A 108 0.52 -0.40 -12.37
C SER A 108 -0.21 0.57 -13.29
N PRO A 109 0.47 1.59 -13.82
CA PRO A 109 1.88 1.97 -13.67
C PRO A 109 2.20 2.67 -12.34
N PRO A 110 3.47 3.03 -12.12
CA PRO A 110 3.88 3.69 -10.88
C PRO A 110 3.12 4.96 -10.55
N GLU A 111 2.81 5.16 -9.26
CA GLU A 111 2.06 6.32 -8.77
C GLU A 111 2.97 7.35 -8.09
N HIS A 112 3.98 6.91 -7.35
CA HIS A 112 4.81 7.79 -6.54
C HIS A 112 6.20 7.98 -7.13
N PRO A 113 6.87 9.10 -6.82
CA PRO A 113 8.27 9.27 -7.22
C PRO A 113 9.12 8.14 -6.64
N ASP A 114 10.10 7.70 -7.42
CA ASP A 114 11.02 6.66 -6.98
C ASP A 114 11.71 7.09 -5.69
N GLY A 115 11.89 6.14 -4.78
CA GLY A 115 12.58 6.38 -3.52
C GLY A 115 11.77 7.13 -2.46
N THR A 116 10.48 7.35 -2.69
CA THR A 116 9.64 8.05 -1.73
C THR A 116 9.59 7.28 -0.41
N VAL A 117 9.82 7.99 0.70
CA VAL A 117 9.64 7.45 2.06
C VAL A 117 8.93 8.51 2.89
N HIS A 118 7.77 8.15 3.45
CA HIS A 118 7.05 8.98 4.40
C HIS A 118 6.98 8.21 5.71
N ALA A 119 7.70 8.69 6.73
CA ALA A 119 7.74 8.01 8.02
C ALA A 119 6.35 7.99 8.66
N THR A 120 5.60 9.09 8.49
CA THR A 120 4.24 9.21 9.00
C THR A 120 3.33 9.76 7.91
N LYS A 121 2.02 9.60 8.12
CA LYS A 121 1.04 10.15 7.18
C LYS A 121 1.20 11.66 7.04
N GLN A 122 1.61 12.34 8.10
CA GLN A 122 1.79 13.79 8.07
C GLN A 122 2.91 14.24 7.13
N ASP A 123 3.82 13.35 6.79
CA ASP A 123 4.89 13.65 5.84
C ASP A 123 4.41 13.64 4.40
N GLU A 124 3.20 13.15 4.17
CA GLU A 124 2.60 13.09 2.85
C GLU A 124 2.25 14.51 2.37
N PRO A 125 2.59 14.87 1.12
CA PRO A 125 2.23 16.19 0.59
C PRO A 125 0.72 16.36 0.54
N GLU A 126 0.24 17.59 0.74
CA GLU A 126 -1.18 17.89 0.65
C GLU A 126 -1.74 17.62 -0.75
N ASP A 127 -0.91 17.84 -1.77
CA ASP A 127 -1.30 17.62 -3.16
C ASP A 127 -0.67 16.33 -3.67
N HIS A 128 -1.40 15.25 -3.67
CA HIS A 128 -0.86 13.97 -4.15
C HIS A 128 -1.86 13.17 -4.95
#